data_2c930ff2985268496ce0b2deef13de0a
#
_entry.id   2c930ff2985268496ce0b2deef13de0a
#
_cell.length_a   1.000
_cell.length_b   1.000
_cell.length_c   1.000
_cell.angle_alpha   90.00
_cell.angle_beta   90.00
_cell.angle_gamma   90.00
#
_symmetry.space_group_name_H-M   'P 1'
#
loop_
_entity.id
_entity.type
_entity.pdbx_description
1 polymer ?
#
loop_
_entity_poly.entity_id
_entity_poly.type
_entity_poly.pdbx_seq_one_letter_code
_entity_poly.pdbx_strand_id
1 'polypeptide(L)'
;MLGHHAIAPTLDEVAYTLLCGGDTEHLVVGVRQPDTRLLAALADTNAPFVVSLDHPRTAAAEILAEINAEPRAVTRAVANSCAPVLRYPSLPGALLVHADGTRVDVAGTVLAFARHLGIGVSDAEIARIVERLPETCGVWSAAAQADPLPDAAGKIIGGAFAGYDECFAGRGLGSIVWTRELFILNGPNTPPIESFDIAGGARILVYGPYIHLPPGPWLARVHLGVSQEAAGYTFLIDAYADGQLASVTLQPTRGGVYVTDLNFFLSESRGQGVEVRVTVMNDNATGQLAFGRVVLTPQTARADTVTEVGQDFTAVLRL
;
A
#
# COMPACT_ATOMS: atom_id res chain seq x y z
N MET A 1 8.13 -30.29 24.64
CA MET A 1 7.47 -29.22 25.41
C MET A 1 7.54 -27.98 24.53
N LEU A 2 6.41 -27.47 24.02
CA LEU A 2 6.37 -26.22 23.26
C LEU A 2 6.64 -25.09 24.26
N GLY A 3 7.69 -24.31 24.00
CA GLY A 3 8.09 -23.17 24.80
C GLY A 3 6.99 -22.09 24.87
N HIS A 4 7.15 -21.15 25.75
CA HIS A 4 6.18 -20.09 26.04
C HIS A 4 5.80 -19.30 24.78
N HIS A 5 4.48 -19.20 24.52
CA HIS A 5 3.96 -18.29 23.51
C HIS A 5 3.81 -16.89 24.10
N ALA A 6 4.47 -15.91 23.52
CA ALA A 6 4.22 -14.52 23.82
C ALA A 6 3.73 -13.82 22.55
N ILE A 7 2.58 -13.15 22.65
CA ILE A 7 2.13 -12.21 21.61
C ILE A 7 2.54 -10.83 22.09
N ALA A 8 3.53 -10.25 21.43
CA ALA A 8 4.03 -8.93 21.75
C ALA A 8 3.60 -7.95 20.64
N PRO A 9 2.77 -6.94 20.92
CA PRO A 9 2.37 -5.94 19.92
C PRO A 9 3.49 -4.99 19.55
N THR A 10 4.53 -4.87 20.38
CA THR A 10 5.66 -3.97 20.14
C THR A 10 7.01 -4.68 20.30
N LEU A 11 8.07 -4.11 19.74
CA LEU A 11 9.42 -4.63 19.84
C LEU A 11 9.94 -4.62 21.28
N ASP A 12 9.51 -3.65 22.10
CA ASP A 12 9.93 -3.55 23.51
C ASP A 12 9.36 -4.72 24.35
N GLU A 13 8.13 -5.15 24.04
CA GLU A 13 7.54 -6.35 24.64
C GLU A 13 8.24 -7.64 24.18
N VAL A 14 8.68 -7.68 22.90
CA VAL A 14 9.54 -8.79 22.41
C VAL A 14 10.83 -8.85 23.20
N ALA A 15 11.53 -7.72 23.34
CA ALA A 15 12.77 -7.63 24.09
C ALA A 15 12.58 -8.04 25.56
N TYR A 16 11.52 -7.58 26.21
CA TYR A 16 11.17 -7.96 27.58
C TYR A 16 10.91 -9.46 27.71
N THR A 17 10.17 -10.04 26.78
CA THR A 17 9.85 -11.47 26.76
C THR A 17 11.12 -12.32 26.59
N LEU A 18 12.04 -11.90 25.69
CA LEU A 18 13.33 -12.57 25.50
C LEU A 18 14.21 -12.53 26.76
N LEU A 19 14.20 -11.41 27.48
CA LEU A 19 14.98 -11.24 28.71
C LEU A 19 14.41 -12.05 29.87
N CYS A 20 13.10 -12.27 29.91
CA CYS A 20 12.42 -13.00 30.98
C CYS A 20 12.24 -14.50 30.70
N GLY A 21 12.52 -14.95 29.47
CA GLY A 21 12.11 -16.28 28.98
C GLY A 21 12.89 -17.50 29.48
N GLY A 22 13.98 -17.35 30.22
CA GLY A 22 14.77 -18.49 30.76
C GLY A 22 15.36 -19.41 29.67
N ASP A 23 15.80 -20.61 30.04
CA ASP A 23 16.38 -21.64 29.16
C ASP A 23 15.34 -22.28 28.21
N THR A 24 14.78 -21.53 27.29
CA THR A 24 13.90 -22.08 26.24
C THR A 24 14.67 -22.20 24.92
N GLU A 25 14.69 -23.40 24.34
CA GLU A 25 15.32 -23.63 23.02
C GLU A 25 14.65 -22.82 21.88
N HIS A 26 13.37 -22.52 22.02
CA HIS A 26 12.59 -21.79 21.01
C HIS A 26 11.62 -20.80 21.66
N LEU A 27 11.64 -19.57 21.18
CA LEU A 27 10.67 -18.53 21.53
C LEU A 27 9.88 -18.14 20.29
N VAL A 28 8.54 -18.25 20.36
CA VAL A 28 7.65 -17.78 19.30
C VAL A 28 7.07 -16.44 19.72
N VAL A 29 7.34 -15.42 18.92
CA VAL A 29 6.84 -14.07 19.16
C VAL A 29 5.94 -13.65 17.99
N GLY A 30 4.70 -13.29 18.29
CA GLY A 30 3.77 -12.74 17.29
C GLY A 30 3.73 -11.22 17.38
N VAL A 31 4.04 -10.53 16.28
CA VAL A 31 4.01 -9.08 16.20
C VAL A 31 2.92 -8.64 15.23
N ARG A 32 1.93 -7.87 15.72
CA ARG A 32 0.80 -7.39 14.90
C ARG A 32 1.12 -6.09 14.15
N GLN A 33 2.00 -5.26 14.71
CA GLN A 33 2.41 -3.98 14.14
C GLN A 33 3.94 -3.91 14.09
N PRO A 34 4.54 -4.58 13.08
CA PRO A 34 5.99 -4.56 12.92
C PRO A 34 6.48 -3.16 12.54
N ASP A 35 7.60 -2.74 13.13
CA ASP A 35 8.24 -1.46 12.90
C ASP A 35 9.60 -1.60 12.20
N THR A 36 10.24 -0.48 11.88
CA THR A 36 11.54 -0.45 11.22
C THR A 36 12.68 -1.05 12.07
N ARG A 37 12.54 -1.05 13.40
CA ARG A 37 13.54 -1.65 14.31
C ARG A 37 13.50 -3.17 14.19
N LEU A 38 12.29 -3.75 14.14
CA LEU A 38 12.13 -5.18 13.92
C LEU A 38 12.66 -5.59 12.54
N LEU A 39 12.38 -4.78 11.51
CA LEU A 39 12.90 -5.01 10.16
C LEU A 39 14.44 -5.06 10.15
N ALA A 40 15.10 -4.08 10.78
CA ALA A 40 16.55 -4.04 10.90
C ALA A 40 17.09 -5.24 11.66
N ALA A 41 16.50 -5.59 12.81
CA ALA A 41 16.94 -6.73 13.61
C ALA A 41 16.84 -8.06 12.85
N LEU A 42 15.77 -8.28 12.09
CA LEU A 42 15.60 -9.48 11.27
C LEU A 42 16.58 -9.52 10.10
N ALA A 43 16.85 -8.37 9.46
CA ALA A 43 17.84 -8.27 8.40
C ALA A 43 19.28 -8.58 8.89
N ASP A 44 19.62 -8.08 10.08
CA ASP A 44 20.97 -8.25 10.67
C ASP A 44 21.20 -9.69 11.18
N THR A 45 20.17 -10.32 11.74
CA THR A 45 20.31 -11.65 12.35
C THR A 45 20.10 -12.79 11.38
N ASN A 46 19.45 -12.55 10.24
CA ASN A 46 19.03 -13.59 9.30
C ASN A 46 18.21 -14.72 9.99
N ALA A 47 17.53 -14.39 11.08
CA ALA A 47 16.71 -15.34 11.81
C ALA A 47 15.51 -15.77 10.95
N PRO A 48 15.10 -17.05 10.97
CA PRO A 48 13.91 -17.48 10.25
C PRO A 48 12.65 -16.92 10.92
N PHE A 49 11.74 -16.38 10.10
CA PHE A 49 10.46 -15.85 10.55
C PHE A 49 9.36 -16.06 9.52
N VAL A 50 8.12 -15.95 9.94
CA VAL A 50 6.94 -16.12 9.08
C VAL A 50 6.21 -14.80 8.97
N VAL A 51 5.86 -14.43 7.74
CA VAL A 51 5.00 -13.28 7.42
C VAL A 51 3.66 -13.81 6.96
N SER A 52 2.60 -13.53 7.71
CA SER A 52 1.22 -13.87 7.32
C SER A 52 0.53 -12.62 6.78
N LEU A 53 0.10 -12.68 5.55
CA LEU A 53 -0.60 -11.58 4.86
C LEU A 53 -1.83 -12.11 4.14
N ASP A 54 -2.95 -11.45 4.36
CA ASP A 54 -4.10 -11.59 3.50
C ASP A 54 -3.98 -10.67 2.29
N HIS A 55 -4.56 -11.09 1.17
CA HIS A 55 -4.58 -10.22 0.00
C HIS A 55 -5.43 -8.96 0.32
N PRO A 56 -4.90 -7.74 0.12
CA PRO A 56 -5.58 -6.52 0.57
C PRO A 56 -6.95 -6.30 -0.09
N ARG A 57 -7.20 -6.84 -1.28
CA ARG A 57 -8.55 -6.81 -1.88
C ARG A 57 -9.55 -7.64 -1.08
N THR A 58 -9.11 -8.81 -0.62
CA THR A 58 -9.92 -9.71 0.21
C THR A 58 -10.24 -9.06 1.54
N ALA A 59 -9.22 -8.56 2.24
CA ALA A 59 -9.40 -7.85 3.50
C ALA A 59 -10.31 -6.62 3.37
N ALA A 60 -10.17 -5.85 2.29
CA ALA A 60 -11.04 -4.70 2.03
C ALA A 60 -12.50 -5.12 1.75
N ALA A 61 -12.70 -6.20 1.01
CA ALA A 61 -14.03 -6.73 0.73
C ALA A 61 -14.75 -7.23 1.99
N GLU A 62 -14.04 -7.94 2.86
CA GLU A 62 -14.54 -8.40 4.15
C GLU A 62 -14.96 -7.24 5.05
N ILE A 63 -14.09 -6.24 5.21
CA ILE A 63 -14.40 -5.05 6.02
C ILE A 63 -15.65 -4.33 5.48
N LEU A 64 -15.77 -4.19 4.16
CA LEU A 64 -16.96 -3.54 3.57
C LEU A 64 -18.24 -4.34 3.83
N ALA A 65 -18.17 -5.67 3.76
CA ALA A 65 -19.31 -6.53 4.03
C ALA A 65 -19.75 -6.47 5.51
N GLU A 66 -18.79 -6.36 6.44
CA GLU A 66 -19.08 -6.37 7.87
C GLU A 66 -19.60 -5.04 8.42
N ILE A 67 -19.00 -3.91 8.01
CA ILE A 67 -19.26 -2.62 8.70
C ILE A 67 -19.89 -1.54 7.80
N ASN A 68 -20.23 -1.86 6.56
CA ASN A 68 -20.84 -0.91 5.61
C ASN A 68 -20.08 0.45 5.56
N ALA A 69 -18.75 0.40 5.56
CA ALA A 69 -17.91 1.58 5.55
C ALA A 69 -17.76 2.17 4.13
N GLU A 70 -17.32 3.41 4.06
CA GLU A 70 -17.00 4.03 2.77
C GLU A 70 -15.79 3.34 2.10
N PRO A 71 -15.87 2.92 0.81
CA PRO A 71 -14.78 2.21 0.13
C PRO A 71 -13.43 2.93 0.18
N ARG A 72 -13.43 4.27 0.10
CA ARG A 72 -12.23 5.10 0.22
C ARG A 72 -11.56 4.97 1.59
N ALA A 73 -12.35 4.98 2.67
CA ALA A 73 -11.84 4.84 4.03
C ALA A 73 -11.26 3.44 4.26
N VAL A 74 -11.95 2.41 3.78
CA VAL A 74 -11.46 1.02 3.86
C VAL A 74 -10.17 0.84 3.07
N THR A 75 -10.10 1.37 1.84
CA THR A 75 -8.87 1.31 1.02
C THR A 75 -7.68 1.94 1.74
N ARG A 76 -7.86 3.11 2.38
CA ARG A 76 -6.81 3.75 3.18
C ARG A 76 -6.38 2.88 4.36
N ALA A 77 -7.34 2.38 5.14
CA ALA A 77 -7.05 1.59 6.33
C ALA A 77 -6.27 0.31 5.99
N VAL A 78 -6.70 -0.40 4.95
CA VAL A 78 -6.02 -1.62 4.49
C VAL A 78 -4.63 -1.32 3.93
N ALA A 79 -4.49 -0.29 3.08
CA ALA A 79 -3.19 0.10 2.55
C ALA A 79 -2.21 0.50 3.65
N ASN A 80 -2.68 1.25 4.66
CA ASN A 80 -1.88 1.67 5.79
C ASN A 80 -1.38 0.48 6.63
N SER A 81 -2.18 -0.57 6.72
CA SER A 81 -1.80 -1.80 7.41
C SER A 81 -0.82 -2.66 6.59
N CYS A 82 -0.97 -2.68 5.27
CA CYS A 82 -0.14 -3.49 4.38
C CYS A 82 1.23 -2.86 4.09
N ALA A 83 1.31 -1.55 3.87
CA ALA A 83 2.52 -0.88 3.42
C ALA A 83 3.77 -1.14 4.30
N PRO A 84 3.70 -1.14 5.65
CA PRO A 84 4.84 -1.46 6.50
C PRO A 84 5.30 -2.91 6.34
N VAL A 85 4.38 -3.84 6.07
CA VAL A 85 4.64 -5.28 6.09
C VAL A 85 5.23 -5.78 4.77
N LEU A 86 5.02 -5.07 3.65
CA LEU A 86 5.48 -5.49 2.31
C LEU A 86 7.00 -5.64 2.15
N ARG A 87 7.79 -5.12 3.07
CA ARG A 87 9.26 -5.26 3.06
C ARG A 87 9.75 -6.55 3.66
N TYR A 88 8.97 -7.14 4.57
CA TYR A 88 9.37 -8.34 5.30
C TYR A 88 9.55 -9.58 4.41
N PRO A 89 8.68 -9.84 3.42
CA PRO A 89 8.84 -10.99 2.53
C PRO A 89 10.14 -11.01 1.71
N SER A 90 10.77 -9.84 1.50
CA SER A 90 12.04 -9.74 0.77
C SER A 90 13.28 -9.96 1.62
N LEU A 91 13.14 -10.05 2.95
CA LEU A 91 14.26 -10.29 3.85
C LEU A 91 14.74 -11.75 3.79
N PRO A 92 16.04 -12.00 3.96
CA PRO A 92 16.56 -13.33 4.20
C PRO A 92 15.86 -13.96 5.41
N GLY A 93 15.54 -15.25 5.34
CA GLY A 93 14.86 -15.93 6.43
C GLY A 93 13.34 -15.73 6.49
N ALA A 94 12.71 -14.99 5.57
CA ALA A 94 11.28 -14.84 5.51
C ALA A 94 10.58 -16.04 4.85
N LEU A 95 9.50 -16.53 5.45
CA LEU A 95 8.51 -17.39 4.83
C LEU A 95 7.21 -16.60 4.70
N LEU A 96 6.81 -16.28 3.47
CA LEU A 96 5.52 -15.65 3.21
C LEU A 96 4.42 -16.71 3.18
N VAL A 97 3.39 -16.49 3.99
CA VAL A 97 2.15 -17.25 3.97
C VAL A 97 1.01 -16.30 3.68
N HIS A 98 0.26 -16.60 2.66
CA HIS A 98 -0.89 -15.80 2.25
C HIS A 98 -2.10 -16.68 1.98
N ALA A 99 -3.27 -16.14 2.24
CA ALA A 99 -4.53 -16.77 1.83
C ALA A 99 -4.79 -16.42 0.36
N ASP A 100 -4.85 -17.44 -0.48
CA ASP A 100 -5.18 -17.31 -1.91
C ASP A 100 -6.66 -17.59 -2.22
N GLY A 101 -7.49 -17.67 -1.16
CA GLY A 101 -8.92 -18.01 -1.28
C GLY A 101 -9.19 -19.49 -1.50
N THR A 102 -8.16 -20.34 -1.54
CA THR A 102 -8.31 -21.80 -1.60
C THR A 102 -8.32 -22.37 -0.17
N ARG A 103 -8.81 -23.60 -0.05
CA ARG A 103 -8.77 -24.31 1.22
C ARG A 103 -7.32 -24.60 1.59
N VAL A 104 -6.87 -24.09 2.73
CA VAL A 104 -5.49 -24.29 3.20
C VAL A 104 -5.26 -25.77 3.52
N ASP A 105 -4.19 -26.34 2.95
CA ASP A 105 -3.62 -27.57 3.46
C ASP A 105 -2.91 -27.30 4.78
N VAL A 106 -3.65 -27.46 5.88
CA VAL A 106 -3.16 -27.18 7.24
C VAL A 106 -1.95 -28.04 7.57
N ALA A 107 -1.94 -29.32 7.20
CA ALA A 107 -0.82 -30.22 7.47
C ALA A 107 0.44 -29.80 6.70
N GLY A 108 0.29 -29.47 5.40
CA GLY A 108 1.36 -28.95 4.58
C GLY A 108 1.89 -27.60 5.10
N THR A 109 1.02 -26.74 5.59
CA THR A 109 1.40 -25.44 6.19
C THR A 109 2.21 -25.65 7.47
N VAL A 110 1.77 -26.52 8.38
CA VAL A 110 2.50 -26.87 9.62
C VAL A 110 3.88 -27.43 9.28
N LEU A 111 3.95 -28.32 8.29
CA LEU A 111 5.22 -28.90 7.83
C LEU A 111 6.15 -27.84 7.22
N ALA A 112 5.61 -26.91 6.43
CA ALA A 112 6.37 -25.82 5.85
C ALA A 112 6.96 -24.91 6.96
N PHE A 113 6.18 -24.58 7.97
CA PHE A 113 6.66 -23.82 9.13
C PHE A 113 7.76 -24.56 9.87
N ALA A 114 7.53 -25.82 10.19
CA ALA A 114 8.52 -26.62 10.91
C ALA A 114 9.85 -26.68 10.15
N ARG A 115 9.82 -26.96 8.86
CA ARG A 115 11.01 -27.00 8.00
C ARG A 115 11.72 -25.64 7.96
N HIS A 116 10.96 -24.57 7.79
CA HIS A 116 11.50 -23.22 7.70
C HIS A 116 12.18 -22.78 9.00
N LEU A 117 11.58 -23.13 10.15
CA LEU A 117 12.10 -22.80 11.48
C LEU A 117 13.14 -23.82 11.99
N GLY A 118 13.51 -24.84 11.19
CA GLY A 118 14.47 -25.86 11.57
C GLY A 118 13.96 -26.81 12.65
N ILE A 119 12.64 -26.91 12.84
CA ILE A 119 12.00 -27.77 13.85
C ILE A 119 11.77 -29.15 13.24
N GLY A 120 12.38 -30.19 13.83
CA GLY A 120 12.12 -31.58 13.47
C GLY A 120 10.73 -32.01 13.95
N VAL A 121 9.85 -32.41 13.03
CA VAL A 121 8.51 -32.94 13.34
C VAL A 121 8.26 -34.22 12.56
N SER A 122 7.65 -35.20 13.23
CA SER A 122 7.16 -36.42 12.59
C SER A 122 5.74 -36.25 12.06
N ASP A 123 5.34 -37.10 11.11
CA ASP A 123 3.98 -37.10 10.58
C ASP A 123 2.92 -37.31 11.69
N ALA A 124 3.23 -38.10 12.71
CA ALA A 124 2.36 -38.32 13.86
C ALA A 124 2.18 -37.05 14.72
N GLU A 125 3.21 -36.22 14.82
CA GLU A 125 3.14 -34.93 15.51
C GLU A 125 2.36 -33.92 14.71
N ILE A 126 2.55 -33.88 13.40
CA ILE A 126 1.75 -33.03 12.49
C ILE A 126 0.27 -33.39 12.62
N ALA A 127 -0.06 -34.68 12.53
CA ALA A 127 -1.44 -35.13 12.68
C ALA A 127 -2.07 -34.68 14.02
N ARG A 128 -1.33 -34.82 15.14
CA ARG A 128 -1.79 -34.36 16.46
C ARG A 128 -1.95 -32.84 16.55
N ILE A 129 -1.09 -32.07 15.86
CA ILE A 129 -1.22 -30.60 15.80
C ILE A 129 -2.50 -30.25 15.04
N VAL A 130 -2.69 -30.83 13.87
CA VAL A 130 -3.88 -30.57 13.00
C VAL A 130 -5.17 -30.92 13.74
N GLU A 131 -5.19 -32.04 14.48
CA GLU A 131 -6.36 -32.48 15.25
C GLU A 131 -6.74 -31.52 16.39
N ARG A 132 -5.76 -30.76 16.92
CA ARG A 132 -5.98 -29.75 17.97
C ARG A 132 -6.32 -28.37 17.47
N LEU A 133 -6.14 -28.12 16.18
CA LEU A 133 -6.50 -26.83 15.62
C LEU A 133 -8.02 -26.73 15.48
N PRO A 134 -8.61 -25.57 15.77
CA PRO A 134 -10.03 -25.35 15.53
C PRO A 134 -10.38 -25.65 14.07
N GLU A 135 -11.57 -26.18 13.82
CA GLU A 135 -12.07 -26.41 12.45
C GLU A 135 -12.02 -25.14 11.57
N THR A 136 -12.11 -23.99 12.22
CA THR A 136 -11.97 -22.68 11.58
C THR A 136 -10.57 -22.38 11.03
N CYS A 137 -9.52 -23.06 11.51
CA CYS A 137 -8.15 -22.86 11.02
C CYS A 137 -7.92 -23.37 9.58
N GLY A 138 -8.85 -24.18 9.03
CA GLY A 138 -8.80 -24.65 7.63
C GLY A 138 -9.64 -23.81 6.67
N VAL A 139 -10.35 -22.80 7.18
CA VAL A 139 -11.22 -21.92 6.40
C VAL A 139 -10.59 -20.52 6.39
N TRP A 140 -9.63 -20.31 5.51
CA TRP A 140 -9.13 -18.97 5.26
C TRP A 140 -10.11 -18.30 4.31
N SER A 141 -10.70 -17.21 4.83
CA SER A 141 -11.53 -16.27 4.12
C SER A 141 -12.89 -16.78 3.57
N ALA A 142 -13.93 -16.37 4.26
CA ALA A 142 -15.27 -16.29 3.68
C ALA A 142 -15.34 -15.37 2.44
N ALA A 143 -14.31 -14.59 2.16
CA ALA A 143 -14.26 -13.64 1.04
C ALA A 143 -14.20 -14.32 -0.33
N ALA A 144 -13.76 -15.57 -0.43
CA ALA A 144 -13.93 -16.35 -1.67
C ALA A 144 -15.42 -16.61 -1.99
N GLN A 145 -16.31 -16.35 -1.03
CA GLN A 145 -17.78 -16.44 -1.14
C GLN A 145 -18.47 -15.09 -0.96
N ALA A 146 -17.71 -13.99 -0.77
CA ALA A 146 -18.28 -12.67 -0.67
C ALA A 146 -18.94 -12.30 -1.99
N ASP A 147 -20.15 -11.75 -1.91
CA ASP A 147 -20.85 -11.17 -3.06
C ASP A 147 -19.89 -10.19 -3.78
N PRO A 148 -19.93 -10.15 -5.12
CA PRO A 148 -19.10 -9.24 -5.86
C PRO A 148 -19.32 -7.80 -5.35
N LEU A 149 -18.20 -7.11 -5.06
CA LEU A 149 -18.26 -5.72 -4.60
C LEU A 149 -19.09 -4.88 -5.59
N PRO A 150 -19.88 -3.91 -5.13
CA PRO A 150 -20.53 -2.94 -6.01
C PRO A 150 -19.51 -2.34 -6.98
N ASP A 151 -19.88 -2.15 -8.25
CA ASP A 151 -18.98 -1.71 -9.32
C ASP A 151 -18.06 -0.54 -8.94
N ALA A 152 -18.58 0.45 -8.21
CA ALA A 152 -17.79 1.60 -7.76
C ALA A 152 -16.72 1.19 -6.72
N ALA A 153 -17.07 0.39 -5.72
CA ALA A 153 -16.15 -0.09 -4.72
C ALA A 153 -15.12 -1.04 -5.33
N GLY A 154 -15.56 -1.93 -6.24
CA GLY A 154 -14.69 -2.85 -6.96
C GLY A 154 -13.62 -2.13 -7.80
N LYS A 155 -13.96 -1.02 -8.45
CA LYS A 155 -13.00 -0.18 -9.19
C LYS A 155 -11.97 0.48 -8.27
N ILE A 156 -12.41 1.04 -7.15
CA ILE A 156 -11.53 1.70 -6.17
C ILE A 156 -10.52 0.69 -5.61
N ILE A 157 -11.03 -0.40 -5.05
CA ILE A 157 -10.23 -1.45 -4.38
C ILE A 157 -9.37 -2.19 -5.40
N GLY A 158 -9.96 -2.57 -6.54
CA GLY A 158 -9.26 -3.27 -7.60
C GLY A 158 -8.06 -2.48 -8.14
N GLY A 159 -8.24 -1.16 -8.36
CA GLY A 159 -7.15 -0.29 -8.79
C GLY A 159 -6.08 -0.07 -7.72
N ALA A 160 -6.50 0.26 -6.50
CA ALA A 160 -5.58 0.57 -5.41
C ALA A 160 -4.69 -0.62 -5.00
N PHE A 161 -5.17 -1.84 -5.18
CA PHE A 161 -4.44 -3.06 -4.82
C PHE A 161 -4.02 -3.92 -6.01
N ALA A 162 -4.11 -3.42 -7.26
CA ALA A 162 -3.71 -4.17 -8.45
C ALA A 162 -2.27 -4.68 -8.40
N GLY A 163 -1.34 -3.86 -7.92
CA GLY A 163 0.07 -4.20 -7.85
C GLY A 163 0.44 -5.26 -6.81
N TYR A 164 -0.46 -5.56 -5.89
CA TYR A 164 -0.21 -6.55 -4.85
C TYR A 164 -0.22 -7.99 -5.39
N ASP A 165 -0.93 -8.26 -6.49
CA ASP A 165 -0.90 -9.56 -7.17
C ASP A 165 0.53 -9.96 -7.56
N GLU A 166 1.35 -8.98 -8.01
CA GLU A 166 2.75 -9.19 -8.33
C GLU A 166 3.58 -9.51 -7.09
N CYS A 167 3.31 -8.80 -5.99
CA CYS A 167 3.98 -9.03 -4.72
C CYS A 167 3.74 -10.45 -4.19
N PHE A 168 2.50 -10.91 -4.21
CA PHE A 168 2.15 -12.27 -3.77
C PHE A 168 2.69 -13.35 -4.71
N ALA A 169 2.95 -13.01 -5.98
CA ALA A 169 3.63 -13.88 -6.92
C ALA A 169 5.17 -13.83 -6.81
N GLY A 170 5.73 -13.15 -5.80
CA GLY A 170 7.17 -13.05 -5.56
C GLY A 170 7.93 -12.11 -6.50
N ARG A 171 7.22 -11.26 -7.26
CA ARG A 171 7.81 -10.34 -8.25
C ARG A 171 8.00 -8.91 -7.72
N GLY A 172 7.72 -8.67 -6.45
CA GLY A 172 7.68 -7.34 -5.86
C GLY A 172 6.34 -6.62 -6.12
N LEU A 173 6.19 -5.42 -5.58
CA LEU A 173 4.97 -4.64 -5.75
C LEU A 173 4.88 -4.11 -7.18
N GLY A 174 3.78 -4.41 -7.87
CA GLY A 174 3.48 -3.88 -9.20
C GLY A 174 2.88 -2.48 -9.18
N SER A 175 2.45 -2.01 -10.35
CA SER A 175 1.77 -0.71 -10.46
C SER A 175 0.40 -0.75 -9.82
N ILE A 176 0.04 0.34 -9.13
CA ILE A 176 -1.26 0.57 -8.51
C ILE A 176 -1.96 1.76 -9.16
N VAL A 177 -3.29 1.78 -9.13
CA VAL A 177 -4.07 2.84 -9.76
C VAL A 177 -4.96 3.50 -8.71
N TRP A 178 -4.71 4.76 -8.46
CA TRP A 178 -5.63 5.60 -7.69
C TRP A 178 -6.65 6.21 -8.64
N THR A 179 -7.86 5.69 -8.59
CA THR A 179 -8.96 6.21 -9.39
C THR A 179 -9.44 7.56 -8.83
N ARG A 180 -10.14 8.35 -9.64
CA ARG A 180 -10.62 9.68 -9.23
C ARG A 180 -11.50 9.66 -7.97
N GLU A 181 -12.20 8.57 -7.75
CA GLU A 181 -13.10 8.38 -6.60
C GLU A 181 -12.36 8.35 -5.25
N LEU A 182 -11.04 8.09 -5.28
CA LEU A 182 -10.20 8.17 -4.08
C LEU A 182 -9.84 9.61 -3.69
N PHE A 183 -9.97 10.57 -4.60
CA PHE A 183 -9.59 11.95 -4.38
C PHE A 183 -10.76 12.81 -3.91
N ILE A 184 -10.48 14.06 -3.52
CA ILE A 184 -11.42 14.99 -2.95
C ILE A 184 -11.30 16.33 -3.68
N LEU A 185 -12.44 16.91 -4.07
CA LEU A 185 -12.53 18.28 -4.53
C LEU A 185 -12.44 19.23 -3.32
N ASN A 186 -11.59 20.24 -3.42
CA ASN A 186 -11.51 21.29 -2.41
C ASN A 186 -12.76 22.17 -2.44
N GLY A 187 -13.42 22.28 -1.31
CA GLY A 187 -14.69 22.98 -1.12
C GLY A 187 -15.84 22.03 -0.89
N PRO A 188 -16.34 21.28 -1.89
CA PRO A 188 -17.44 20.33 -1.69
C PRO A 188 -17.09 19.11 -0.84
N ASN A 189 -15.80 18.74 -0.68
CA ASN A 189 -15.35 17.52 -0.03
C ASN A 189 -15.92 16.22 -0.63
N THR A 190 -16.26 16.26 -1.92
CA THR A 190 -16.77 15.12 -2.68
C THR A 190 -15.72 14.60 -3.64
N PRO A 191 -15.81 13.35 -4.09
CA PRO A 191 -14.97 12.87 -5.18
C PRO A 191 -15.13 13.71 -6.46
N PRO A 192 -14.07 13.87 -7.27
CA PRO A 192 -14.17 14.50 -8.57
C PRO A 192 -15.17 13.77 -9.47
N ILE A 193 -16.09 14.52 -10.09
CA ILE A 193 -16.95 14.06 -11.17
C ILE A 193 -16.17 14.06 -12.50
N GLU A 194 -16.83 13.84 -13.63
CA GLU A 194 -16.14 13.81 -14.94
C GLU A 194 -15.36 15.09 -15.25
N SER A 195 -16.00 16.25 -15.05
CA SER A 195 -15.34 17.56 -15.07
C SER A 195 -15.99 18.49 -14.05
N PHE A 196 -15.22 19.44 -13.55
CA PHE A 196 -15.68 20.42 -12.58
C PHE A 196 -15.11 21.82 -12.91
N ASP A 197 -15.84 22.85 -12.48
CA ASP A 197 -15.48 24.24 -12.66
C ASP A 197 -14.27 24.62 -11.82
N ILE A 198 -13.31 25.32 -12.42
CA ILE A 198 -12.13 25.84 -11.75
C ILE A 198 -12.21 27.34 -11.44
N ALA A 199 -13.37 27.97 -11.70
CA ALA A 199 -13.55 29.41 -11.52
C ALA A 199 -13.17 29.88 -10.13
N GLY A 200 -12.46 31.01 -10.05
CA GLY A 200 -12.01 31.65 -8.82
C GLY A 200 -10.50 31.86 -8.76
N GLY A 201 -10.00 32.20 -7.55
CA GLY A 201 -8.58 32.47 -7.31
C GLY A 201 -7.70 31.24 -7.25
N ALA A 202 -6.40 31.49 -7.14
CA ALA A 202 -5.38 30.44 -6.96
C ALA A 202 -5.71 29.57 -5.72
N ARG A 203 -5.80 28.25 -5.92
CA ARG A 203 -6.14 27.30 -4.85
C ARG A 203 -5.86 25.86 -5.25
N ILE A 204 -5.80 24.99 -4.26
CA ILE A 204 -5.87 23.55 -4.50
C ILE A 204 -7.27 23.22 -5.06
N LEU A 205 -7.32 22.46 -6.14
CA LEU A 205 -8.56 22.01 -6.77
C LEU A 205 -8.92 20.58 -6.33
N VAL A 206 -7.94 19.67 -6.39
CA VAL A 206 -8.08 18.25 -6.08
C VAL A 206 -6.92 17.84 -5.19
N TYR A 207 -7.18 16.96 -4.23
CA TYR A 207 -6.15 16.40 -3.34
C TYR A 207 -6.53 15.01 -2.83
N GLY A 208 -5.54 14.27 -2.35
CA GLY A 208 -5.70 12.92 -1.78
C GLY A 208 -4.81 11.90 -2.52
N PRO A 209 -4.99 10.61 -2.27
CA PRO A 209 -5.97 9.96 -1.39
C PRO A 209 -5.52 9.72 0.05
N TYR A 210 -4.31 10.13 0.47
CA TYR A 210 -3.71 9.85 1.79
C TYR A 210 -3.49 8.33 2.03
N ILE A 211 -2.96 7.66 1.03
CA ILE A 211 -2.67 6.23 1.08
C ILE A 211 -1.20 6.01 1.36
N HIS A 212 -0.89 5.16 2.32
CA HIS A 212 0.47 4.76 2.60
C HIS A 212 1.02 3.90 1.46
N LEU A 213 2.24 4.22 1.06
CA LEU A 213 3.02 3.45 0.11
C LEU A 213 4.26 2.90 0.82
N PRO A 214 4.78 1.74 0.41
CA PRO A 214 6.08 1.29 0.87
C PRO A 214 7.18 2.31 0.57
N PRO A 215 8.20 2.42 1.44
CA PRO A 215 9.37 3.26 1.18
C PRO A 215 10.08 2.87 -0.11
N GLY A 216 10.65 3.85 -0.78
CA GLY A 216 11.40 3.64 -2.02
C GLY A 216 11.09 4.69 -3.08
N PRO A 217 11.69 4.52 -4.28
CA PRO A 217 11.45 5.41 -5.42
C PRO A 217 10.14 5.07 -6.13
N TRP A 218 9.39 6.10 -6.49
CA TRP A 218 8.07 6.02 -7.12
C TRP A 218 7.97 6.95 -8.33
N LEU A 219 7.24 6.50 -9.34
CA LEU A 219 6.72 7.32 -10.43
C LEU A 219 5.20 7.43 -10.28
N ALA A 220 4.68 8.64 -10.09
CA ALA A 220 3.25 8.92 -10.17
C ALA A 220 2.92 9.59 -11.49
N ARG A 221 2.11 8.92 -12.31
CA ARG A 221 1.61 9.41 -13.59
C ARG A 221 0.19 9.92 -13.41
N VAL A 222 0.02 11.24 -13.53
CA VAL A 222 -1.25 11.95 -13.31
C VAL A 222 -1.92 12.25 -14.64
N HIS A 223 -3.20 11.86 -14.79
CA HIS A 223 -4.01 12.07 -15.98
C HIS A 223 -5.03 13.18 -15.73
N LEU A 224 -5.00 14.22 -16.56
CA LEU A 224 -5.87 15.41 -16.45
C LEU A 224 -6.50 15.73 -17.79
N GLY A 225 -7.75 16.22 -17.77
CA GLY A 225 -8.40 16.89 -18.89
C GLY A 225 -8.53 18.37 -18.59
N VAL A 226 -8.23 19.24 -19.55
CA VAL A 226 -8.31 20.70 -19.42
C VAL A 226 -9.18 21.25 -20.54
N SER A 227 -10.17 22.08 -20.20
CA SER A 227 -11.02 22.73 -21.22
C SER A 227 -10.25 23.81 -22.00
N GLN A 228 -10.79 24.25 -23.14
CA GLN A 228 -10.15 25.27 -23.94
C GLN A 228 -10.05 26.60 -23.21
N GLU A 229 -11.04 26.94 -22.38
CA GLU A 229 -11.10 28.16 -21.59
C GLU A 229 -10.02 28.20 -20.50
N ALA A 230 -9.57 27.02 -20.06
CA ALA A 230 -8.51 26.87 -19.05
C ALA A 230 -7.11 26.80 -19.70
N ALA A 231 -7.00 26.87 -21.01
CA ALA A 231 -5.70 26.95 -21.71
C ALA A 231 -4.94 28.23 -21.29
N GLY A 232 -3.64 28.11 -21.14
CA GLY A 232 -2.77 29.21 -20.69
C GLY A 232 -2.67 29.36 -19.16
N TYR A 233 -3.53 28.72 -18.37
CA TYR A 233 -3.37 28.72 -16.92
C TYR A 233 -2.26 27.78 -16.48
N THR A 234 -1.69 28.09 -15.33
CA THR A 234 -0.63 27.31 -14.69
C THR A 234 -1.23 26.42 -13.62
N PHE A 235 -1.01 25.12 -13.75
CA PHE A 235 -1.37 24.13 -12.75
C PHE A 235 -0.09 23.58 -12.11
N LEU A 236 0.00 23.67 -10.79
CA LEU A 236 1.01 22.97 -10.00
C LEU A 236 0.44 21.62 -9.62
N ILE A 237 1.14 20.55 -9.97
CA ILE A 237 0.81 19.19 -9.59
C ILE A 237 1.94 18.71 -8.70
N ASP A 238 1.64 18.28 -7.47
CA ASP A 238 2.65 17.83 -6.53
C ASP A 238 2.26 16.53 -5.82
N ALA A 239 3.28 15.77 -5.42
CA ALA A 239 3.18 14.66 -4.49
C ALA A 239 3.63 15.15 -3.11
N TYR A 240 2.87 14.84 -2.08
CA TYR A 240 3.07 15.35 -0.73
C TYR A 240 2.90 14.24 0.32
N ALA A 241 3.79 14.21 1.32
CA ALA A 241 3.67 13.44 2.55
C ALA A 241 4.61 14.06 3.59
N ASP A 242 4.12 14.64 4.67
CA ASP A 242 4.91 15.42 5.65
C ASP A 242 5.79 16.53 5.03
N GLY A 243 5.49 16.93 3.81
CA GLY A 243 6.22 17.88 3.00
C GLY A 243 6.11 17.52 1.51
N GLN A 244 6.47 18.46 0.65
CA GLN A 244 6.47 18.25 -0.78
C GLN A 244 7.57 17.26 -1.16
N LEU A 245 7.18 16.18 -1.86
CA LEU A 245 8.09 15.13 -2.33
C LEU A 245 8.61 15.44 -3.73
N ALA A 246 7.71 15.87 -4.61
CA ALA A 246 7.98 16.29 -5.97
C ALA A 246 6.90 17.23 -6.45
N SER A 247 7.22 18.05 -7.44
CA SER A 247 6.23 18.90 -8.12
C SER A 247 6.57 19.08 -9.58
N VAL A 248 5.54 19.37 -10.37
CA VAL A 248 5.67 19.75 -11.79
C VAL A 248 4.64 20.83 -12.10
N THR A 249 5.04 21.74 -12.96
CA THR A 249 4.16 22.79 -13.47
C THR A 249 3.67 22.39 -14.86
N LEU A 250 2.35 22.39 -15.05
CA LEU A 250 1.69 22.16 -16.32
C LEU A 250 1.04 23.47 -16.80
N GLN A 251 1.38 23.92 -17.99
CA GLN A 251 0.74 25.06 -18.64
C GLN A 251 0.19 24.62 -20.01
N PRO A 252 -1.07 24.18 -20.06
CA PRO A 252 -1.71 23.74 -21.29
C PRO A 252 -1.83 24.90 -22.30
N THR A 253 -1.43 24.70 -23.54
CA THR A 253 -1.57 25.70 -24.61
C THR A 253 -2.91 25.60 -25.31
N ARG A 254 -3.67 24.53 -25.09
CA ARG A 254 -4.99 24.26 -25.68
C ARG A 254 -5.80 23.35 -24.76
N GLY A 255 -7.09 23.22 -24.98
CA GLY A 255 -7.91 22.19 -24.37
C GLY A 255 -7.47 20.78 -24.81
N GLY A 256 -7.55 19.81 -23.93
CA GLY A 256 -7.17 18.42 -24.22
C GLY A 256 -6.88 17.57 -22.99
N VAL A 257 -6.41 16.36 -23.24
CA VAL A 257 -5.96 15.43 -22.21
C VAL A 257 -4.45 15.53 -22.04
N TYR A 258 -4.01 15.64 -20.82
CA TYR A 258 -2.62 15.78 -20.44
C TYR A 258 -2.21 14.67 -19.49
N VAL A 259 -0.95 14.27 -19.58
CA VAL A 259 -0.33 13.31 -18.68
C VAL A 259 0.96 13.94 -18.16
N THR A 260 1.17 13.89 -16.86
CA THR A 260 2.39 14.39 -16.23
C THR A 260 2.94 13.38 -15.24
N ASP A 261 4.25 13.33 -15.16
CA ASP A 261 4.99 12.37 -14.35
C ASP A 261 5.67 13.08 -13.16
N LEU A 262 5.48 12.55 -11.97
CA LEU A 262 6.14 12.97 -10.73
C LEU A 262 7.05 11.83 -10.27
N ASN A 263 8.35 12.05 -10.25
CA ASN A 263 9.30 11.11 -9.65
C ASN A 263 9.61 11.57 -8.23
N PHE A 264 9.42 10.69 -7.26
CA PHE A 264 9.71 11.00 -5.87
C PHE A 264 10.27 9.79 -5.13
N PHE A 265 10.92 10.09 -4.01
CA PHE A 265 11.42 9.08 -3.08
C PHE A 265 10.66 9.19 -1.76
N LEU A 266 10.11 8.07 -1.29
CA LEU A 266 9.45 7.99 0.01
C LEU A 266 10.42 7.37 1.02
N SER A 267 10.79 8.14 2.05
CA SER A 267 11.66 7.66 3.13
C SER A 267 10.87 6.86 4.16
N GLU A 268 11.56 6.00 4.89
CA GLU A 268 10.96 5.16 5.96
C GLU A 268 10.38 5.96 7.13
N SER A 269 10.90 7.15 7.36
CA SER A 269 10.50 8.02 8.48
C SER A 269 9.15 8.71 8.28
N ARG A 270 8.55 8.61 7.09
CA ARG A 270 7.30 9.30 6.78
C ARG A 270 6.11 8.44 7.17
N GLY A 271 5.51 8.78 8.32
CA GLY A 271 4.35 8.08 8.88
C GLY A 271 3.01 8.49 8.29
N GLN A 272 2.98 9.38 7.28
CA GLN A 272 1.73 9.87 6.69
C GLN A 272 1.49 9.29 5.30
N GLY A 273 0.19 9.19 4.95
CA GLY A 273 -0.21 8.77 3.62
C GLY A 273 0.22 9.79 2.55
N VAL A 274 0.57 9.28 1.39
CA VAL A 274 0.91 10.09 0.22
C VAL A 274 -0.37 10.68 -0.37
N GLU A 275 -0.32 11.96 -0.71
CA GLU A 275 -1.34 12.63 -1.50
C GLU A 275 -0.74 13.22 -2.79
N VAL A 276 -1.55 13.27 -3.83
CA VAL A 276 -1.28 14.04 -5.04
C VAL A 276 -2.26 15.20 -5.08
N ARG A 277 -1.75 16.41 -5.30
CA ARG A 277 -2.55 17.63 -5.33
C ARG A 277 -2.46 18.27 -6.70
N VAL A 278 -3.56 18.89 -7.11
CA VAL A 278 -3.63 19.76 -8.31
C VAL A 278 -4.06 21.13 -7.86
N THR A 279 -3.22 22.12 -8.06
CA THR A 279 -3.42 23.51 -7.67
C THR A 279 -3.47 24.39 -8.92
N VAL A 280 -4.50 25.22 -9.07
CA VAL A 280 -4.48 26.30 -10.04
C VAL A 280 -3.74 27.50 -9.44
N MET A 281 -2.78 28.04 -10.18
CA MET A 281 -1.90 29.11 -9.70
C MET A 281 -2.36 30.52 -10.14
N ASN A 282 -3.34 30.58 -11.02
CA ASN A 282 -3.84 31.85 -11.56
C ASN A 282 -4.98 32.42 -10.73
N ASP A 283 -4.98 33.72 -10.57
CA ASP A 283 -6.14 34.44 -10.09
C ASP A 283 -7.20 34.55 -11.21
N ASN A 284 -8.48 34.54 -10.81
CA ASN A 284 -9.62 34.62 -11.72
C ASN A 284 -9.63 33.55 -12.84
N ALA A 285 -9.21 32.35 -12.50
CA ALA A 285 -9.30 31.19 -13.38
C ALA A 285 -10.76 30.96 -13.81
N THR A 286 -10.96 30.50 -15.03
CA THR A 286 -12.24 30.06 -15.60
C THR A 286 -12.06 28.76 -16.36
N GLY A 287 -13.17 28.07 -16.66
CA GLY A 287 -13.13 26.84 -17.43
C GLY A 287 -13.26 25.60 -16.53
N GLN A 288 -12.96 24.45 -17.11
CA GLN A 288 -13.16 23.15 -16.48
C GLN A 288 -11.89 22.31 -16.43
N LEU A 289 -11.75 21.54 -15.37
CA LEU A 289 -10.75 20.49 -15.21
C LEU A 289 -11.45 19.15 -15.04
N ALA A 290 -10.95 18.11 -15.70
CA ALA A 290 -11.29 16.73 -15.45
C ALA A 290 -10.10 16.04 -14.76
N PHE A 291 -10.31 15.46 -13.60
CA PHE A 291 -9.30 14.65 -12.93
C PHE A 291 -9.56 13.18 -13.26
N GLY A 292 -8.60 12.53 -13.88
CA GLY A 292 -8.77 11.17 -14.36
C GLY A 292 -8.33 10.14 -13.30
N ARG A 293 -7.04 9.89 -13.22
CA ARG A 293 -6.44 8.92 -12.31
C ARG A 293 -4.97 9.22 -12.07
N VAL A 294 -4.41 8.58 -11.05
CA VAL A 294 -2.96 8.53 -10.83
C VAL A 294 -2.51 7.08 -10.92
N VAL A 295 -1.55 6.79 -11.78
CA VAL A 295 -0.88 5.48 -11.85
C VAL A 295 0.44 5.59 -11.12
N LEU A 296 0.61 4.79 -10.07
CA LEU A 296 1.83 4.74 -9.27
C LEU A 296 2.61 3.48 -9.63
N THR A 297 3.85 3.65 -10.00
CA THR A 297 4.75 2.54 -10.35
C THR A 297 5.99 2.60 -9.47
N PRO A 298 6.24 1.54 -8.66
CA PRO A 298 7.48 1.46 -7.92
C PRO A 298 8.64 1.37 -8.91
N GLN A 299 9.71 2.12 -8.63
CA GLN A 299 10.89 2.11 -9.46
C GLN A 299 11.94 1.21 -8.81
N THR A 300 12.69 0.47 -9.61
CA THR A 300 13.88 -0.21 -9.10
C THR A 300 14.93 0.86 -8.76
N ALA A 301 15.47 0.82 -7.54
CA ALA A 301 16.61 1.64 -7.22
C ALA A 301 17.75 1.32 -8.21
N ARG A 302 18.04 2.21 -9.14
CA ARG A 302 19.28 2.12 -9.91
C ARG A 302 20.43 2.26 -8.92
N ALA A 303 21.33 1.30 -8.93
CA ALA A 303 22.50 1.29 -8.06
C ALA A 303 23.48 2.46 -8.31
N ASP A 304 23.22 3.29 -9.31
CA ASP A 304 24.07 4.41 -9.68
C ASP A 304 23.31 5.73 -9.63
N THR A 305 23.85 6.65 -8.87
CA THR A 305 23.49 8.07 -8.70
C THR A 305 22.52 8.41 -7.56
N VAL A 306 23.09 8.49 -6.36
CA VAL A 306 22.71 9.54 -5.42
C VAL A 306 23.30 10.85 -6.00
N THR A 307 22.59 11.43 -6.95
CA THR A 307 22.78 12.82 -7.31
C THR A 307 21.71 13.59 -6.54
N GLU A 308 22.14 14.52 -5.69
CA GLU A 308 21.25 15.53 -5.16
C GLU A 308 20.49 16.14 -6.33
N VAL A 309 19.19 15.79 -6.44
CA VAL A 309 18.33 16.32 -7.49
C VAL A 309 17.94 17.72 -7.05
N GLY A 310 18.77 18.69 -7.48
CA GLY A 310 18.38 20.08 -7.53
C GLY A 310 17.13 20.23 -8.41
N GLN A 311 16.21 21.01 -7.91
CA GLN A 311 14.99 21.41 -8.56
C GLN A 311 15.26 21.94 -9.97
N ASP A 312 14.83 21.20 -11.00
CA ASP A 312 14.39 21.72 -12.31
C ASP A 312 14.14 20.54 -13.25
N PHE A 313 12.90 20.07 -13.33
CA PHE A 313 12.48 19.17 -14.39
C PHE A 313 11.43 19.83 -15.27
N THR A 314 11.82 20.11 -16.50
CA THR A 314 10.92 20.54 -17.58
C THR A 314 10.10 19.34 -18.05
N ALA A 315 8.78 19.47 -18.04
CA ALA A 315 7.85 18.44 -18.49
C ALA A 315 8.09 18.09 -19.97
N VAL A 316 8.36 16.82 -20.27
CA VAL A 316 8.35 16.32 -21.65
C VAL A 316 6.93 15.97 -22.03
N LEU A 317 6.31 16.82 -22.84
CA LEU A 317 5.01 16.59 -23.50
C LEU A 317 5.17 15.46 -24.53
N ARG A 318 4.47 14.33 -24.31
CA ARG A 318 4.17 13.37 -25.38
C ARG A 318 2.70 13.50 -25.74
N LEU A 319 2.46 13.83 -27.01
CA LEU A 319 1.14 13.85 -27.64
C LEU A 319 0.64 12.43 -27.91
#